data_97811e21416cb225136db6dc3f9c3da7
#
_entry.id   97811e21416cb225136db6dc3f9c3da7
#
_cell.length_a   1.000
_cell.length_b   1.000
_cell.length_c   1.000
_cell.angle_alpha   90.00
_cell.angle_beta   90.00
_cell.angle_gamma   90.00
#
_symmetry.space_group_name_H-M   'P 1'
#
loop_
_entity.id
_entity.type
_entity.pdbx_description
1 polymer ?
#
loop_
_entity_poly.entity_id
_entity_poly.type
_entity_poly.pdbx_seq_one_letter_code
_entity_poly.pdbx_strand_id
1 'polypeptide(L)'
;MPCPAARRIHYDVGRMRAELPRPEPVSDRHAVALHEAVDKIMRRFKLEPGMLVGSAYADLHVNDVGLLGVLAEPGDWNVRKITRTLNAPFSTVSSALDRLEKRMLIARRRRPGDRRVVYIELTSAGLRVANKLRSTQIETCRLMLFRLSARDREQLIRLVARVADR
;
A
#
# COMPACT_ATOMS: atom_id res chain seq x y z
N MET A 1 -18.99 21.67 1.78
CA MET A 1 -19.60 20.57 1.01
C MET A 1 -18.89 19.30 1.41
N PRO A 2 -19.57 18.28 1.96
CA PRO A 2 -18.94 17.02 2.32
C PRO A 2 -18.62 16.21 1.07
N CYS A 3 -17.41 15.68 1.02
CA CYS A 3 -16.93 14.77 -0.01
C CYS A 3 -17.80 13.49 -0.04
N PRO A 4 -18.28 13.03 -1.20
CA PRO A 4 -19.08 11.81 -1.26
C PRO A 4 -18.22 10.61 -0.83
N ALA A 5 -18.74 9.86 0.14
CA ALA A 5 -18.15 8.64 0.66
C ALA A 5 -17.82 7.68 -0.48
N ALA A 6 -16.56 7.31 -0.60
CA ALA A 6 -16.11 6.25 -1.50
C ALA A 6 -16.86 4.97 -1.11
N ARG A 7 -17.80 4.54 -1.94
CA ARG A 7 -18.45 3.24 -1.80
C ARG A 7 -17.36 2.18 -1.87
N ARG A 8 -17.19 1.44 -0.78
CA ARG A 8 -16.40 0.19 -0.80
C ARG A 8 -17.07 -0.72 -1.81
N ILE A 9 -16.41 -0.99 -2.91
CA ILE A 9 -16.76 -2.10 -3.77
C ILE A 9 -16.27 -3.34 -3.02
N HIS A 10 -17.16 -3.98 -2.28
CA HIS A 10 -16.93 -5.29 -1.71
C HIS A 10 -16.98 -6.30 -2.86
N TYR A 11 -15.82 -6.72 -3.32
CA TYR A 11 -15.73 -7.90 -4.17
C TYR A 11 -15.94 -9.14 -3.28
N ASP A 12 -17.01 -9.88 -3.56
CA ASP A 12 -17.28 -11.16 -2.90
C ASP A 12 -16.29 -12.21 -3.39
N VAL A 13 -15.18 -12.31 -2.69
CA VAL A 13 -14.06 -13.22 -3.00
C VAL A 13 -14.44 -14.69 -2.80
N GLY A 14 -15.49 -14.98 -2.02
CA GLY A 14 -15.94 -16.35 -1.72
C GLY A 14 -16.53 -17.08 -2.92
N ARG A 15 -17.23 -16.39 -3.80
CA ARG A 15 -17.90 -16.97 -4.97
C ARG A 15 -16.98 -17.23 -6.16
N MET A 16 -15.87 -16.53 -6.28
CA MET A 16 -14.94 -16.67 -7.41
C MET A 16 -13.93 -17.81 -7.28
N ARG A 17 -13.79 -18.43 -6.09
CA ARG A 17 -12.87 -19.56 -5.88
C ARG A 17 -13.31 -20.89 -6.51
N ALA A 18 -14.59 -21.03 -6.83
CA ALA A 18 -15.15 -22.31 -7.29
C ALA A 18 -14.98 -22.61 -8.79
N GLU A 19 -14.59 -21.64 -9.63
CA GLU A 19 -14.60 -21.78 -11.09
C GLU A 19 -13.27 -21.44 -11.80
N LEU A 20 -12.16 -21.35 -11.07
CA LEU A 20 -10.87 -21.13 -11.73
C LEU A 20 -10.38 -22.45 -12.33
N PRO A 21 -10.15 -22.53 -13.67
CA PRO A 21 -9.44 -23.65 -14.24
C PRO A 21 -8.07 -23.80 -13.54
N ARG A 22 -7.60 -25.04 -13.40
CA ARG A 22 -6.25 -25.28 -12.84
C ARG A 22 -5.26 -24.39 -13.59
N PRO A 23 -4.42 -23.61 -12.88
CA PRO A 23 -3.52 -22.71 -13.56
C PRO A 23 -2.61 -23.52 -14.49
N GLU A 24 -2.63 -23.17 -15.76
CA GLU A 24 -1.68 -23.71 -16.73
C GLU A 24 -0.26 -23.35 -16.28
N PRO A 25 0.73 -24.22 -16.55
CA PRO A 25 2.12 -23.92 -16.21
C PRO A 25 2.55 -22.63 -16.90
N VAL A 26 3.11 -21.70 -16.10
CA VAL A 26 3.60 -20.43 -16.61
C VAL A 26 4.87 -20.67 -17.41
N SER A 27 4.87 -20.30 -18.69
CA SER A 27 6.07 -20.41 -19.53
C SER A 27 7.09 -19.33 -19.15
N ASP A 28 8.38 -19.65 -19.30
CA ASP A 28 9.48 -18.69 -19.08
C ASP A 28 9.32 -17.43 -19.94
N ARG A 29 8.80 -17.56 -21.15
CA ARG A 29 8.49 -16.43 -22.04
C ARG A 29 7.51 -15.44 -21.39
N HIS A 30 6.45 -15.93 -20.73
CA HIS A 30 5.48 -15.07 -20.05
C HIS A 30 6.09 -14.41 -18.82
N ALA A 31 6.92 -15.14 -18.08
CA ALA A 31 7.61 -14.59 -16.89
C ALA A 31 8.59 -13.46 -17.29
N VAL A 32 9.38 -13.68 -18.35
CA VAL A 32 10.32 -12.66 -18.87
C VAL A 32 9.56 -11.43 -19.37
N ALA A 33 8.50 -11.61 -20.19
CA ALA A 33 7.73 -10.51 -20.72
C ALA A 33 7.07 -9.66 -19.61
N LEU A 34 6.56 -10.32 -18.56
CA LEU A 34 6.01 -9.62 -17.40
C LEU A 34 7.10 -8.84 -16.65
N HIS A 35 8.27 -9.47 -16.41
CA HIS A 35 9.40 -8.83 -15.76
C HIS A 35 9.83 -7.55 -16.50
N GLU A 36 10.00 -7.64 -17.81
CA GLU A 36 10.38 -6.49 -18.65
C GLU A 36 9.32 -5.37 -18.61
N ALA A 37 8.03 -5.73 -18.64
CA ALA A 37 6.94 -4.77 -18.56
C ALA A 37 6.91 -4.06 -17.20
N VAL A 38 7.05 -4.81 -16.10
CA VAL A 38 7.08 -4.28 -14.73
C VAL A 38 8.27 -3.36 -14.55
N ASP A 39 9.47 -3.80 -14.97
CA ASP A 39 10.69 -3.01 -14.86
C ASP A 39 10.60 -1.69 -15.66
N LYS A 40 9.99 -1.74 -16.84
CA LYS A 40 9.72 -0.53 -17.65
C LYS A 40 8.73 0.42 -16.97
N ILE A 41 7.70 -0.12 -16.30
CA ILE A 41 6.75 0.68 -15.51
C ILE A 41 7.46 1.32 -14.32
N MET A 42 8.24 0.55 -13.56
CA MET A 42 8.99 1.03 -12.41
C MET A 42 9.90 2.21 -12.78
N ARG A 43 10.71 2.04 -13.83
CA ARG A 43 11.60 3.12 -14.33
C ARG A 43 10.84 4.34 -14.83
N ARG A 44 9.76 4.13 -15.61
CA ARG A 44 9.03 5.24 -16.23
C ARG A 44 8.28 6.10 -15.22
N PHE A 45 7.64 5.48 -14.24
CA PHE A 45 6.79 6.15 -13.27
C PHE A 45 7.48 6.40 -11.94
N LYS A 46 8.75 6.07 -11.82
CA LYS A 46 9.53 6.24 -10.60
C LYS A 46 8.77 5.69 -9.38
N LEU A 47 8.30 4.45 -9.49
CA LEU A 47 7.50 3.80 -8.44
C LEU A 47 8.34 3.37 -7.23
N GLU A 48 9.65 3.54 -7.30
CA GLU A 48 10.49 3.31 -6.14
C GLU A 48 10.14 4.32 -5.04
N PRO A 49 9.92 3.85 -3.83
CA PRO A 49 9.49 4.69 -2.70
C PRO A 49 10.43 5.82 -2.33
N GLY A 50 11.72 5.75 -2.71
CA GLY A 50 12.70 6.82 -2.52
C GLY A 50 12.58 7.99 -3.51
N MET A 51 11.69 7.90 -4.50
CA MET A 51 11.58 8.90 -5.57
C MET A 51 10.47 9.93 -5.36
N LEU A 52 10.06 10.20 -4.15
CA LEU A 52 9.32 11.43 -3.81
C LEU A 52 10.27 12.64 -3.87
N VAL A 53 11.18 12.64 -4.87
CA VAL A 53 12.18 13.68 -5.11
C VAL A 53 11.47 15.02 -5.29
N GLY A 54 11.78 15.98 -4.42
CA GLY A 54 11.22 17.33 -4.44
C GLY A 54 10.01 17.54 -3.51
N SER A 55 9.56 16.53 -2.78
CA SER A 55 8.56 16.71 -1.73
C SER A 55 9.20 16.85 -0.33
N ALA A 56 8.49 17.47 0.61
CA ALA A 56 8.87 17.52 2.04
C ALA A 56 9.04 16.13 2.67
N TYR A 57 8.90 15.06 1.90
CA TYR A 57 8.92 13.64 2.30
C TYR A 57 10.02 12.84 1.59
N ALA A 58 10.91 13.52 0.86
CA ALA A 58 12.05 12.90 0.15
C ALA A 58 12.95 12.07 1.09
N ASP A 59 12.95 12.41 2.39
CA ASP A 59 13.73 11.72 3.42
C ASP A 59 13.04 10.53 4.07
N LEU A 60 11.84 10.15 3.60
CA LEU A 60 11.17 8.95 4.12
C LEU A 60 11.78 7.70 3.49
N HIS A 61 12.17 6.77 4.36
CA HIS A 61 12.59 5.45 3.91
C HIS A 61 11.41 4.68 3.31
N VAL A 62 11.67 3.78 2.40
CA VAL A 62 10.67 2.92 1.74
C VAL A 62 9.71 2.26 2.73
N ASN A 63 10.25 1.71 3.80
CA ASN A 63 9.48 1.05 4.84
C ASN A 63 8.60 2.02 5.65
N ASP A 64 8.99 3.28 5.75
CA ASP A 64 8.23 4.33 6.45
C ASP A 64 6.97 4.69 5.64
N VAL A 65 7.09 4.73 4.30
CA VAL A 65 5.96 4.96 3.38
C VAL A 65 4.93 3.84 3.49
N GLY A 66 5.38 2.58 3.42
CA GLY A 66 4.50 1.41 3.60
C GLY A 66 3.80 1.41 4.95
N LEU A 67 4.52 1.74 6.01
CA LEU A 67 3.98 1.81 7.37
C LEU A 67 2.93 2.92 7.52
N LEU A 68 3.18 4.12 6.99
CA LEU A 68 2.21 5.21 6.99
C LEU A 68 0.94 4.84 6.22
N GLY A 69 1.06 4.11 5.10
CA GLY A 69 -0.07 3.60 4.34
C GLY A 69 -0.94 2.65 5.15
N VAL A 70 -0.32 1.69 5.84
CA VAL A 70 -1.04 0.73 6.71
C VAL A 70 -1.73 1.44 7.87
N LEU A 71 -1.05 2.37 8.53
CA LEU A 71 -1.59 3.11 9.67
C LEU A 71 -2.71 4.09 9.28
N ALA A 72 -2.80 4.48 8.02
CA ALA A 72 -3.89 5.32 7.50
C ALA A 72 -5.21 4.55 7.34
N GLU A 73 -5.15 3.22 7.27
CA GLU A 73 -6.35 2.40 7.23
C GLU A 73 -6.98 2.29 8.63
N PRO A 74 -8.33 2.30 8.73
CA PRO A 74 -9.01 2.16 10.01
C PRO A 74 -8.65 0.85 10.72
N GLY A 75 -8.35 0.91 12.00
CA GLY A 75 -8.10 -0.29 12.79
C GLY A 75 -7.22 -0.05 14.00
N ASP A 76 -7.19 -1.05 14.87
CA ASP A 76 -6.32 -1.09 16.04
C ASP A 76 -4.96 -1.67 15.64
N TRP A 77 -3.98 -0.79 15.45
CA TRP A 77 -2.66 -1.18 15.00
C TRP A 77 -1.71 -1.38 16.17
N ASN A 78 -1.06 -2.53 16.19
CA ASN A 78 0.08 -2.83 17.05
C ASN A 78 1.20 -3.46 16.21
N VAL A 79 2.40 -3.57 16.76
CA VAL A 79 3.57 -4.04 16.03
C VAL A 79 3.34 -5.41 15.38
N ARG A 80 2.69 -6.35 16.10
CA ARG A 80 2.40 -7.69 15.58
C ARG A 80 1.46 -7.66 14.37
N LYS A 81 0.40 -6.85 14.43
CA LYS A 81 -0.55 -6.72 13.30
C LYS A 81 0.12 -6.05 12.11
N ILE A 82 0.93 -5.02 12.33
CA ILE A 82 1.69 -4.34 11.29
C ILE A 82 2.67 -5.29 10.60
N THR A 83 3.46 -6.07 11.34
CA THR A 83 4.41 -7.04 10.77
C THR A 83 3.71 -8.07 9.88
N ARG A 84 2.53 -8.54 10.29
CA ARG A 84 1.73 -9.47 9.48
C ARG A 84 1.21 -8.81 8.21
N THR A 85 0.66 -7.59 8.33
CA THR A 85 0.08 -6.87 7.18
C THR A 85 1.14 -6.50 6.14
N LEU A 86 2.33 -6.10 6.58
CA LEU A 86 3.43 -5.74 5.68
C LEU A 86 4.28 -6.95 5.25
N ASN A 87 4.02 -8.13 5.82
CA ASN A 87 4.87 -9.31 5.64
C ASN A 87 6.37 -8.98 5.83
N ALA A 88 6.69 -8.19 6.85
CA ALA A 88 8.02 -7.64 7.10
C ALA A 88 8.58 -8.13 8.45
N PRO A 89 9.91 -8.29 8.59
CA PRO A 89 10.53 -8.65 9.85
C PRO A 89 10.23 -7.63 10.97
N PHE A 90 10.12 -8.13 12.21
CA PHE A 90 9.88 -7.27 13.38
C PHE A 90 10.90 -6.14 13.52
N SER A 91 12.19 -6.43 13.28
CA SER A 91 13.27 -5.44 13.35
C SER A 91 13.08 -4.30 12.35
N THR A 92 12.66 -4.63 11.12
CA THR A 92 12.38 -3.66 10.06
C THR A 92 11.23 -2.74 10.46
N VAL A 93 10.13 -3.32 10.96
CA VAL A 93 8.96 -2.56 11.42
C VAL A 93 9.31 -1.69 12.63
N SER A 94 10.04 -2.26 13.62
CA SER A 94 10.46 -1.52 14.81
C SER A 94 11.31 -0.30 14.46
N SER A 95 12.31 -0.48 13.61
CA SER A 95 13.18 0.62 13.16
C SER A 95 12.41 1.70 12.39
N ALA A 96 11.43 1.33 11.57
CA ALA A 96 10.57 2.28 10.87
C ALA A 96 9.68 3.05 11.85
N LEU A 97 9.09 2.36 12.84
CA LEU A 97 8.30 3.01 13.91
C LEU A 97 9.14 4.01 14.70
N ASP A 98 10.38 3.67 15.07
CA ASP A 98 11.27 4.54 15.80
C ASP A 98 11.62 5.82 15.01
N ARG A 99 11.86 5.69 13.70
CA ARG A 99 12.07 6.84 12.81
C ARG A 99 10.85 7.73 12.70
N LEU A 100 9.66 7.14 12.51
CA LEU A 100 8.41 7.90 12.39
C LEU A 100 8.02 8.58 13.69
N GLU A 101 8.28 7.95 14.85
CA GLU A 101 8.04 8.54 16.17
C GLU A 101 8.98 9.72 16.44
N LYS A 102 10.29 9.58 16.14
CA LYS A 102 11.25 10.68 16.20
C LYS A 102 10.85 11.89 15.35
N ARG A 103 10.16 11.65 14.24
CA ARG A 103 9.60 12.69 13.35
C ARG A 103 8.23 13.18 13.79
N MET A 104 7.72 12.71 14.91
CA MET A 104 6.38 13.04 15.43
C MET A 104 5.23 12.72 14.46
N LEU A 105 5.41 11.74 13.58
CA LEU A 105 4.39 11.31 12.62
C LEU A 105 3.48 10.23 13.21
N ILE A 106 3.95 9.49 14.21
CA ILE A 106 3.17 8.51 14.96
C ILE A 106 3.31 8.73 16.45
N ALA A 107 2.39 8.15 17.21
CA ALA A 107 2.43 8.07 18.66
C ALA A 107 2.16 6.63 19.11
N ARG A 108 2.87 6.20 20.17
CA ARG A 108 2.58 4.93 20.86
C ARG A 108 1.64 5.21 22.01
N ARG A 109 0.50 4.51 22.06
CA ARG A 109 -0.53 4.68 23.08
C ARG A 109 -0.83 3.38 23.78
N ARG A 110 -1.07 3.45 25.09
CA ARG A 110 -1.66 2.38 25.89
C ARG A 110 -3.09 2.78 26.23
N ARG A 111 -4.05 1.88 26.05
CA ARG A 111 -5.45 2.18 26.34
C ARG A 111 -5.76 1.87 27.81
N PRO A 112 -6.65 2.65 28.45
CA PRO A 112 -7.21 2.29 29.75
C PRO A 112 -7.86 0.89 29.65
N GLY A 113 -7.50 0.00 30.58
CA GLY A 113 -8.01 -1.39 30.59
C GLY A 113 -7.16 -2.43 29.84
N ASP A 114 -6.29 -2.02 28.91
CA ASP A 114 -5.32 -2.91 28.26
C ASP A 114 -3.92 -2.30 28.23
N ARG A 115 -3.23 -2.39 29.35
CA ARG A 115 -1.85 -1.90 29.47
C ARG A 115 -0.80 -2.80 28.83
N ARG A 116 -1.19 -4.02 28.40
CA ARG A 116 -0.27 -5.02 27.82
C ARG A 116 0.02 -4.74 26.36
N VAL A 117 -0.93 -4.11 25.65
CA VAL A 117 -0.78 -3.81 24.24
C VAL A 117 -0.43 -2.34 24.02
N VAL A 118 0.61 -2.09 23.23
CA VAL A 118 0.97 -0.76 22.73
C VAL A 118 0.37 -0.59 21.34
N TYR A 119 -0.55 0.36 21.24
CA TYR A 119 -1.18 0.76 19.98
C TYR A 119 -0.35 1.84 19.31
N ILE A 120 -0.33 1.79 17.99
CA ILE A 120 0.38 2.74 17.12
C ILE A 120 -0.66 3.56 16.37
N GLU A 121 -0.60 4.87 16.51
CA GLU A 121 -1.56 5.80 15.92
C GLU A 121 -0.82 6.89 15.14
N LEU A 122 -1.42 7.32 14.00
CA LEU A 122 -0.94 8.50 13.30
C LEU A 122 -1.22 9.76 14.13
N THR A 123 -0.26 10.65 14.21
CA THR A 123 -0.52 12.02 14.64
C THR A 123 -1.25 12.81 13.55
N SER A 124 -1.73 14.01 13.85
CA SER A 124 -2.30 14.90 12.82
C SER A 124 -1.29 15.21 11.71
N ALA A 125 0.01 15.31 12.05
CA ALA A 125 1.08 15.48 11.07
C ALA A 125 1.27 14.21 10.24
N GLY A 126 1.30 13.03 10.87
CA GLY A 126 1.39 11.74 10.19
C GLY A 126 0.23 11.50 9.22
N LEU A 127 -1.00 11.84 9.64
CA LEU A 127 -2.17 11.72 8.78
C LEU A 127 -2.09 12.63 7.54
N ARG A 128 -1.62 13.86 7.69
CA ARG A 128 -1.40 14.74 6.52
C ARG A 128 -0.36 14.15 5.56
N VAL A 129 0.74 13.61 6.08
CA VAL A 129 1.77 12.95 5.28
C VAL A 129 1.20 11.74 4.54
N ALA A 130 0.53 10.83 5.24
CA ALA A 130 -0.09 9.64 4.67
C ALA A 130 -1.09 9.98 3.55
N ASN A 131 -1.94 10.99 3.77
CA ASN A 131 -2.90 11.45 2.76
C ASN A 131 -2.21 12.03 1.53
N LYS A 132 -1.13 12.79 1.72
CA LYS A 132 -0.35 13.34 0.59
C LYS A 132 0.32 12.23 -0.22
N LEU A 133 0.93 11.25 0.45
CA LEU A 133 1.52 10.08 -0.19
C LEU A 133 0.49 9.32 -1.02
N ARG A 134 -0.68 9.04 -0.42
CA ARG A 134 -1.79 8.38 -1.11
C ARG A 134 -2.26 9.16 -2.35
N SER A 135 -2.41 10.47 -2.24
CA SER A 135 -2.81 11.33 -3.38
C SER A 135 -1.79 11.25 -4.51
N THR A 136 -0.50 11.29 -4.21
CA THR A 136 0.58 11.17 -5.19
C THR A 136 0.57 9.80 -5.88
N GLN A 137 0.35 8.71 -5.12
CA GLN A 137 0.25 7.37 -5.67
C GLN A 137 -0.97 7.21 -6.59
N ILE A 138 -2.14 7.76 -6.19
CA ILE A 138 -3.35 7.74 -7.01
C ILE A 138 -3.12 8.52 -8.32
N GLU A 139 -2.47 9.68 -8.26
CA GLU A 139 -2.16 10.45 -9.46
C GLU A 139 -1.21 9.70 -10.40
N THR A 140 -0.20 9.02 -9.87
CA THR A 140 0.67 8.14 -10.65
C THR A 140 -0.13 7.01 -11.32
N CYS A 141 -1.04 6.35 -10.61
CA CYS A 141 -1.93 5.34 -11.19
C CYS A 141 -2.82 5.94 -12.30
N ARG A 142 -3.32 7.17 -12.10
CA ARG A 142 -4.11 7.87 -13.12
C ARG A 142 -3.31 8.08 -14.40
N LEU A 143 -2.04 8.50 -14.29
CA LEU A 143 -1.15 8.65 -15.43
C LEU A 143 -0.86 7.32 -16.15
N MET A 144 -0.73 6.22 -15.41
CA MET A 144 -0.57 4.89 -16.01
C MET A 144 -1.79 4.49 -16.82
N LEU A 145 -2.98 4.73 -16.29
CA LEU A 145 -4.25 4.36 -16.91
C LEU A 145 -4.66 5.29 -18.06
N PHE A 146 -4.06 6.47 -18.18
CA PHE A 146 -4.47 7.51 -19.13
C PHE A 146 -4.45 7.03 -20.58
N ARG A 147 -3.50 6.16 -20.97
CA ARG A 147 -3.32 5.65 -22.34
C ARG A 147 -4.17 4.40 -22.65
N LEU A 148 -4.93 3.92 -21.71
CA LEU A 148 -5.75 2.72 -21.87
C LEU A 148 -7.20 3.08 -22.17
N SER A 149 -7.87 2.26 -22.99
CA SER A 149 -9.31 2.33 -23.15
C SER A 149 -10.04 2.02 -21.83
N ALA A 150 -11.29 2.42 -21.68
CA ALA A 150 -12.08 2.12 -20.49
C ALA A 150 -12.12 0.62 -20.18
N ARG A 151 -12.30 -0.22 -21.22
CA ARG A 151 -12.31 -1.68 -21.09
C ARG A 151 -10.97 -2.23 -20.58
N ASP A 152 -9.86 -1.74 -21.13
CA ASP A 152 -8.52 -2.21 -20.74
C ASP A 152 -8.15 -1.78 -19.33
N ARG A 153 -8.59 -0.59 -18.87
CA ARG A 153 -8.43 -0.14 -17.49
C ARG A 153 -9.07 -1.11 -16.50
N GLU A 154 -10.33 -1.45 -16.73
CA GLU A 154 -11.05 -2.40 -15.88
C GLU A 154 -10.42 -3.79 -15.90
N GLN A 155 -9.98 -4.24 -17.07
CA GLN A 155 -9.31 -5.54 -17.22
C GLN A 155 -7.96 -5.54 -16.46
N LEU A 156 -7.15 -4.51 -16.61
CA LEU A 156 -5.88 -4.37 -15.89
C LEU A 156 -6.09 -4.40 -14.37
N ILE A 157 -7.04 -3.60 -13.87
CA ILE A 157 -7.34 -3.54 -12.44
C ILE A 157 -7.75 -4.92 -11.91
N ARG A 158 -8.64 -5.63 -12.62
CA ARG A 158 -9.06 -7.00 -12.24
C ARG A 158 -7.89 -7.99 -12.22
N LEU A 159 -7.02 -7.94 -13.22
CA LEU A 159 -5.88 -8.86 -13.30
C LEU A 159 -4.86 -8.58 -12.20
N VAL A 160 -4.55 -7.32 -11.93
CA VAL A 160 -3.62 -6.92 -10.87
C VAL A 160 -4.19 -7.31 -9.49
N ALA A 161 -5.48 -7.06 -9.24
CA ALA A 161 -6.13 -7.47 -8.00
C ALA A 161 -6.03 -8.98 -7.78
N ARG A 162 -6.32 -9.80 -8.81
CA ARG A 162 -6.20 -11.27 -8.73
C ARG A 162 -4.78 -11.77 -8.43
N VAL A 163 -3.76 -11.06 -8.90
CA VAL A 163 -2.35 -11.37 -8.59
C VAL A 163 -2.00 -11.00 -7.15
N ALA A 164 -2.59 -9.91 -6.64
CA ALA A 164 -2.34 -9.41 -5.28
C ALA A 164 -3.12 -10.18 -4.19
N ASP A 165 -4.27 -10.76 -4.52
CA ASP A 165 -5.12 -11.53 -3.60
C ASP A 165 -4.56 -12.96 -3.43
N ARG A 166 -3.55 -13.11 -2.57
CA ARG A 166 -3.05 -14.40 -2.08
C ARG A 166 -3.44 -14.65 -0.64
#